data_c26746ae7d580ca6291d51100ab16c52
#
_entry.id   c26746ae7d580ca6291d51100ab16c52
#
_cell.length_a   1.000
_cell.length_b   1.000
_cell.length_c   1.000
_cell.angle_alpha   90.00
_cell.angle_beta   90.00
_cell.angle_gamma   90.00
#
_symmetry.space_group_name_H-M   'P 1'
#
loop_
_entity.id
_entity.type
_entity.pdbx_description
1 polymer ?
#
loop_
_entity_poly.entity_id
_entity_poly.type
_entity_poly.pdbx_seq_one_letter_code
_entity_poly.pdbx_strand_id
1 'polypeptide(L)'
;MAEAESITIARCAACGALDPTPRGACRACLSDALERVAVPGAGILAAATLIRRPPKGVDADGPYAVAVVDLDAGVRVVGRLAHPESGLAPGSRVALQGWREATPLFDAS
;
A
#
# COMPACT_ATOMS: atom_id res chain seq x y z
N MET A 1 3.61 9.21 20.70
CA MET A 1 2.75 8.85 19.55
C MET A 1 3.65 8.30 18.45
N ALA A 2 3.37 7.09 18.01
CA ALA A 2 4.19 6.48 16.97
C ALA A 2 3.87 7.11 15.62
N GLU A 3 4.91 7.49 14.89
CA GLU A 3 4.73 7.95 13.52
C GLU A 3 4.55 6.73 12.62
N ALA A 4 3.72 6.87 11.58
CA ALA A 4 3.59 5.83 10.58
C ALA A 4 4.90 5.69 9.82
N GLU A 5 5.28 4.45 9.48
CA GLU A 5 6.43 4.22 8.64
C GLU A 5 6.21 4.84 7.26
N SER A 6 7.29 5.27 6.63
CA SER A 6 7.23 5.81 5.27
C SER A 6 7.11 4.69 4.25
N ILE A 7 6.40 4.98 3.17
CA ILE A 7 6.36 4.13 2.00
C ILE A 7 6.92 4.89 0.81
N THR A 8 7.73 4.23 0.00
CA THR A 8 8.33 4.84 -1.17
C THR A 8 7.42 4.66 -2.38
N ILE A 9 7.08 5.78 -3.01
CA ILE A 9 6.28 5.80 -4.24
C ILE A 9 7.06 6.52 -5.32
N ALA A 10 6.53 6.53 -6.53
CA ALA A 10 7.10 7.28 -7.64
C ALA A 10 6.32 8.57 -7.86
N ARG A 11 7.04 9.64 -8.18
CA ARG A 11 6.46 10.92 -8.56
C ARG A 11 7.08 11.36 -9.86
N CYS A 12 6.25 11.76 -10.83
CA CYS A 12 6.75 12.27 -12.10
C CYS A 12 7.20 13.72 -11.94
N ALA A 13 8.46 13.99 -12.23
CA ALA A 13 8.99 15.36 -12.16
C ALA A 13 8.41 16.26 -13.27
N ALA A 14 7.92 15.66 -14.36
CA ALA A 14 7.38 16.41 -15.48
C ALA A 14 5.94 16.86 -15.27
N CYS A 15 5.07 15.97 -14.75
CA CYS A 15 3.64 16.27 -14.59
C CYS A 15 3.12 16.20 -13.16
N GLY A 16 3.93 15.72 -12.20
CA GLY A 16 3.54 15.61 -10.81
C GLY A 16 2.67 14.39 -10.47
N ALA A 17 2.39 13.53 -11.44
CA ALA A 17 1.57 12.34 -11.18
C ALA A 17 2.26 11.39 -10.21
N LEU A 18 1.48 10.77 -9.34
CA LEU A 18 1.98 9.80 -8.37
C LEU A 18 1.64 8.38 -8.83
N ASP A 19 2.58 7.46 -8.61
CA ASP A 19 2.39 6.05 -8.93
C ASP A 19 2.82 5.25 -7.70
N PRO A 20 2.02 4.27 -7.26
CA PRO A 20 2.38 3.47 -6.10
C PRO A 20 3.63 2.60 -6.33
N THR A 21 3.97 2.35 -7.58
CA THR A 21 5.09 1.48 -7.92
C THR A 21 6.04 2.22 -8.84
N PRO A 22 7.36 2.28 -8.52
CA PRO A 22 8.33 2.85 -9.44
C PRO A 22 8.30 2.11 -10.79
N ARG A 23 8.23 2.89 -11.86
CA ARG A 23 8.16 2.39 -13.23
C ARG A 23 9.22 3.05 -14.09
N GLY A 24 9.43 2.54 -15.29
CA GLY A 24 10.33 3.15 -16.25
C GLY A 24 9.78 4.42 -16.87
N ALA A 25 8.45 4.58 -16.90
CA ALA A 25 7.80 5.76 -17.48
C ALA A 25 6.52 6.09 -16.74
N CYS A 26 6.18 7.37 -16.73
CA CYS A 26 4.94 7.86 -16.14
C CYS A 26 3.73 7.41 -16.95
N ARG A 27 2.69 6.93 -16.28
CA ARG A 27 1.45 6.52 -16.94
C ARG A 27 0.69 7.69 -17.55
N ALA A 28 0.82 8.88 -16.95
CA ALA A 28 0.03 10.02 -17.36
C ALA A 28 0.65 10.75 -18.55
N CYS A 29 1.97 10.95 -18.56
CA CYS A 29 2.63 11.75 -19.59
C CYS A 29 3.73 11.01 -20.35
N LEU A 30 4.00 9.76 -19.98
CA LEU A 30 5.02 8.91 -20.62
C LEU A 30 6.47 9.40 -20.44
N SER A 31 6.69 10.39 -19.59
CA SER A 31 8.03 10.85 -19.25
C SER A 31 8.77 9.76 -18.46
N ASP A 32 10.07 9.67 -18.63
CA ASP A 32 10.93 8.82 -17.82
C ASP A 32 11.48 9.55 -16.58
N ALA A 33 11.05 10.78 -16.35
CA ALA A 33 11.53 11.61 -15.24
C ALA A 33 10.82 11.25 -13.91
N LEU A 34 10.80 9.96 -13.59
CA LEU A 34 10.22 9.49 -12.33
C LEU A 34 11.26 9.52 -11.23
N GLU A 35 10.86 10.03 -10.07
CA GLU A 35 11.70 10.05 -8.87
C GLU A 35 11.02 9.27 -7.75
N ARG A 36 11.83 8.71 -6.86
CA ARG A 36 11.32 8.02 -5.68
C ARG A 36 11.16 9.00 -4.56
N VAL A 37 9.97 9.02 -3.96
CA VAL A 37 9.68 9.89 -2.83
C VAL A 37 9.12 9.05 -1.69
N ALA A 38 9.52 9.36 -0.46
CA ALA A 38 8.97 8.72 0.73
C ALA A 38 7.81 9.56 1.23
N VAL A 39 6.68 8.90 1.48
CA VAL A 39 5.48 9.54 2.02
C VAL A 39 5.02 8.76 3.24
N PRO A 40 4.29 9.41 4.17
CA PRO A 40 3.74 8.68 5.31
C PRO A 40 2.84 7.53 4.86
N GLY A 41 3.00 6.37 5.47
CA GLY A 41 2.22 5.17 5.16
C GLY A 41 0.87 5.16 5.87
N ALA A 42 0.23 6.30 6.00
CA ALA A 42 -1.06 6.43 6.67
C ALA A 42 -2.14 6.83 5.67
N GLY A 43 -3.35 6.32 5.87
CA GLY A 43 -4.44 6.63 4.97
C GLY A 43 -5.73 5.95 5.38
N ILE A 44 -6.61 5.81 4.41
CA ILE A 44 -7.93 5.21 4.60
C ILE A 44 -7.99 3.88 3.86
N LEU A 45 -8.48 2.86 4.55
CA LEU A 45 -8.72 1.56 3.93
C LEU A 45 -9.86 1.70 2.93
N ALA A 46 -9.54 1.55 1.64
CA ALA A 46 -10.54 1.66 0.58
C ALA A 46 -11.29 0.34 0.39
N ALA A 47 -10.58 -0.78 0.52
CA ALA A 47 -11.17 -2.10 0.37
C ALA A 47 -10.27 -3.13 1.05
N ALA A 48 -10.86 -4.24 1.47
CA ALA A 48 -10.10 -5.37 1.99
C ALA A 48 -10.81 -6.66 1.58
N THR A 49 -10.01 -7.67 1.22
CA THR A 49 -10.53 -8.97 0.83
C THR A 49 -9.75 -10.04 1.58
N LEU A 50 -10.47 -10.88 2.31
CA LEU A 50 -9.85 -12.02 3.01
C LEU A 50 -9.71 -13.19 2.05
N ILE A 51 -8.48 -13.65 1.87
CA ILE A 51 -8.17 -14.82 1.06
C ILE A 51 -8.00 -16.00 2.02
N ARG A 52 -8.97 -16.92 2.03
CA ARG A 52 -8.97 -18.05 2.96
C ARG A 52 -8.14 -19.23 2.45
N ARG A 53 -8.00 -19.33 1.14
CA ARG A 53 -7.24 -20.41 0.50
C ARG A 53 -6.24 -19.79 -0.47
N PRO A 54 -5.03 -19.48 0.02
CA PRO A 54 -4.01 -18.90 -0.85
C PRO A 54 -3.68 -19.85 -2.01
N PRO A 55 -3.34 -19.30 -3.19
CA PRO A 55 -2.88 -20.13 -4.30
C PRO A 55 -1.67 -20.97 -3.89
N LYS A 56 -1.55 -22.13 -4.52
CA LYS A 56 -0.42 -23.03 -4.28
C LYS A 56 0.90 -22.30 -4.56
N GLY A 57 1.83 -22.39 -3.61
CA GLY A 57 3.12 -21.73 -3.73
C GLY A 57 3.16 -20.31 -3.18
N VAL A 58 1.98 -19.76 -2.84
CA VAL A 58 1.88 -18.49 -2.13
C VAL A 58 1.75 -18.82 -0.66
N ASP A 59 2.34 -18.19 0.17
CA ASP A 59 2.28 -18.19 1.61
C ASP A 59 1.67 -19.43 2.31
N ALA A 60 2.52 -20.15 3.03
CA ALA A 60 2.11 -21.30 3.83
C ALA A 60 1.47 -20.92 5.17
N ASP A 61 1.39 -19.63 5.50
CA ASP A 61 0.93 -19.17 6.82
C ASP A 61 -0.59 -19.07 6.94
N GLY A 62 -1.31 -19.57 5.93
CA GLY A 62 -2.77 -19.60 5.97
C GLY A 62 -3.43 -18.35 5.40
N PRO A 63 -4.63 -18.01 5.85
CA PRO A 63 -5.39 -16.90 5.30
C PRO A 63 -4.67 -15.57 5.42
N TYR A 64 -4.85 -14.71 4.44
CA TYR A 64 -4.35 -13.34 4.50
C TYR A 64 -5.41 -12.39 3.91
N ALA A 65 -5.33 -11.13 4.28
CA ALA A 65 -6.23 -10.11 3.77
C ALA A 65 -5.47 -9.12 2.89
N VAL A 66 -5.91 -9.00 1.64
CA VAL A 66 -5.41 -7.98 0.72
C VAL A 66 -6.08 -6.66 1.09
N ALA A 67 -5.30 -5.61 1.20
CA ALA A 67 -5.80 -4.28 1.56
C ALA A 67 -5.47 -3.29 0.45
N VAL A 68 -6.46 -2.48 0.10
CA VAL A 68 -6.27 -1.33 -0.80
C VAL A 68 -6.39 -0.08 0.07
N VAL A 69 -5.36 0.73 0.10
CA VAL A 69 -5.27 1.90 0.97
C VAL A 69 -5.09 3.15 0.14
N ASP A 70 -5.93 4.15 0.40
CA ASP A 70 -5.76 5.48 -0.16
C ASP A 70 -4.91 6.28 0.83
N LEU A 71 -3.62 6.44 0.50
CA LEU A 71 -2.70 7.19 1.34
C LEU A 71 -3.08 8.66 1.39
N ASP A 72 -2.81 9.30 2.53
CA ASP A 72 -3.05 10.74 2.70
C ASP A 72 -2.29 11.58 1.66
N ALA A 73 -1.19 11.05 1.14
CA ALA A 73 -0.40 11.69 0.09
C ALA A 73 -1.13 11.78 -1.26
N GLY A 74 -2.24 11.04 -1.42
CA GLY A 74 -3.03 11.09 -2.66
C GLY A 74 -2.76 9.97 -3.64
N VAL A 75 -2.20 8.86 -3.19
CA VAL A 75 -1.93 7.70 -4.03
C VAL A 75 -2.54 6.46 -3.40
N ARG A 76 -3.07 5.57 -4.25
CA ARG A 76 -3.64 4.29 -3.82
C ARG A 76 -2.59 3.19 -3.91
N VAL A 77 -2.41 2.46 -2.82
CA VAL A 77 -1.45 1.36 -2.75
C VAL A 77 -2.17 0.07 -2.37
N VAL A 78 -1.56 -1.06 -2.73
CA VAL A 78 -2.06 -2.38 -2.39
C VAL A 78 -1.06 -3.06 -1.46
N GLY A 79 -1.55 -3.62 -0.38
CA GLY A 79 -0.75 -4.35 0.58
C GLY A 79 -1.59 -5.41 1.26
N ARG A 80 -1.23 -5.74 2.51
CA ARG A 80 -1.97 -6.70 3.33
C ARG A 80 -2.29 -6.09 4.68
N LEU A 81 -3.34 -6.58 5.31
CA LEU A 81 -3.59 -6.27 6.70
C LEU A 81 -2.62 -7.08 7.56
N ALA A 82 -2.03 -6.43 8.55
CA ALA A 82 -1.12 -7.09 9.50
C ALA A 82 -1.84 -8.16 10.31
N HIS A 83 -3.12 -7.93 10.58
CA HIS A 83 -3.99 -8.86 11.29
C HIS A 83 -5.21 -9.16 10.43
N PRO A 84 -5.18 -10.24 9.61
CA PRO A 84 -6.26 -10.53 8.67
C PRO A 84 -7.63 -10.67 9.32
N GLU A 85 -7.67 -11.08 10.58
CA GLU A 85 -8.91 -11.31 11.31
C GLU A 85 -9.39 -10.09 12.11
N SER A 86 -8.75 -8.94 11.93
CA SER A 86 -9.08 -7.74 12.69
C SER A 86 -10.46 -7.19 12.38
N GLY A 87 -11.03 -7.54 11.23
CA GLY A 87 -12.35 -7.07 10.85
C GLY A 87 -12.42 -5.59 10.49
N LEU A 88 -11.30 -4.99 10.10
CA LEU A 88 -11.29 -3.60 9.67
C LEU A 88 -12.20 -3.39 8.47
N ALA A 89 -13.09 -2.43 8.57
CA ALA A 89 -14.02 -2.09 7.51
C ALA A 89 -13.45 -1.00 6.59
N PRO A 90 -13.89 -0.96 5.31
CA PRO A 90 -13.57 0.17 4.46
C PRO A 90 -13.98 1.49 5.11
N GLY A 91 -13.13 2.50 4.96
CA GLY A 91 -13.29 3.78 5.63
C GLY A 91 -12.48 3.92 6.91
N SER A 92 -11.90 2.83 7.42
CA SER A 92 -11.07 2.87 8.62
C SER A 92 -9.74 3.55 8.35
N ARG A 93 -9.25 4.31 9.34
CA ARG A 93 -7.88 4.83 9.29
C ARG A 93 -6.91 3.69 9.53
N VAL A 94 -5.90 3.61 8.67
CA VAL A 94 -4.86 2.60 8.79
C VAL A 94 -3.49 3.24 8.65
N ALA A 95 -2.47 2.54 9.14
CA ALA A 95 -1.09 2.97 9.03
C ALA A 95 -0.19 1.78 8.74
N LEU A 96 0.88 2.04 8.01
CA LEU A 96 1.89 1.04 7.72
C LEU A 96 2.57 0.60 9.02
N GLN A 97 2.56 -0.71 9.27
CA GLN A 97 3.15 -1.29 10.48
C GLN A 97 4.48 -1.97 10.20
N GLY A 98 4.71 -2.39 8.99
CA GLY A 98 5.93 -3.08 8.62
C GLY A 98 5.80 -3.68 7.24
N TRP A 99 6.67 -4.63 6.95
CA TRP A 99 6.78 -5.24 5.64
C TRP A 99 6.88 -6.75 5.78
N ARG A 100 6.29 -7.44 4.83
CA ARG A 100 6.53 -8.85 4.63
C ARG A 100 7.07 -9.02 3.21
N GLU A 101 8.39 -9.27 3.12
CA GLU A 101 9.11 -9.18 1.86
C GLU A 101 8.90 -7.80 1.23
N ALA A 102 8.35 -7.69 0.05
CA ALA A 102 8.10 -6.41 -0.62
C ALA A 102 6.67 -5.91 -0.41
N THR A 103 5.88 -6.55 0.46
CA THR A 103 4.48 -6.21 0.66
C THR A 103 4.29 -5.38 1.92
N PRO A 104 3.72 -4.18 1.83
CA PRO A 104 3.44 -3.38 3.02
C PRO A 104 2.31 -3.99 3.85
N LEU A 105 2.45 -3.94 5.17
CA LEU A 105 1.45 -4.42 6.13
C LEU A 105 0.81 -3.23 6.83
N PHE A 106 -0.52 -3.18 6.80
CA PHE A 106 -1.29 -2.10 7.41
C PHE A 106 -2.12 -2.61 8.58
N ASP A 107 -2.32 -1.76 9.54
CA ASP A 107 -3.19 -2.03 10.68
C ASP A 107 -3.90 -0.76 11.09
N ALA A 108 -4.85 -0.88 12.03
CA ALA A 108 -5.58 0.27 12.54
C ALA A 108 -4.62 1.34 13.06
N SER A 109 -4.90 2.55 12.67
CA SER A 109 -4.11 3.70 13.09
C SER A 109 -4.48 4.12 14.51
#